data_4caa7ae4f07a691ad857df4de25a3da4
#
_entry.id   4caa7ae4f07a691ad857df4de25a3da4
#
_cell.length_a   1.000
_cell.length_b   1.000
_cell.length_c   1.000
_cell.angle_alpha   90.00
_cell.angle_beta   90.00
_cell.angle_gamma   90.00
#
_symmetry.space_group_name_H-M   'P 1'
#
loop_
_entity.id
_entity.type
_entity.pdbx_description
1 polymer ?
#
loop_
_entity_poly.entity_id
_entity_poly.type
_entity_poly.pdbx_seq_one_letter_code
_entity_poly.pdbx_strand_id
1 'polypeptide(L)'
;MPRILYCSLLLLLMACSKSLPAADPAKAWIDLYTIAGNQLSAKAVDGRDWSQGRFFEVEPGKRNLQVRLQFDISGAAGREHSGGIQTRTCILALDYDQFQAGQRYRLKAGQVSRRGWLRLYDSQGNVLSRGKQLRCGAF
;
A
#
# COMPACT_ATOMS: atom_id res chain seq x y z
N MET A 1 -55.31 -8.30 16.08
CA MET A 1 -54.17 -7.73 16.81
C MET A 1 -52.95 -7.80 15.93
N PRO A 2 -52.63 -6.77 15.14
CA PRO A 2 -51.44 -6.81 14.27
C PRO A 2 -50.27 -6.18 15.00
N ARG A 3 -49.52 -6.95 15.74
CA ARG A 3 -48.31 -6.51 16.44
C ARG A 3 -47.04 -7.30 16.09
N ILE A 4 -47.07 -8.10 15.04
CA ILE A 4 -45.95 -9.01 14.70
C ILE A 4 -45.27 -8.62 13.36
N LEU A 5 -45.63 -7.52 12.72
CA LEU A 5 -45.16 -7.18 11.38
C LEU A 5 -44.05 -6.12 11.33
N TYR A 6 -43.54 -5.68 12.48
CA TYR A 6 -42.49 -4.64 12.52
C TYR A 6 -41.05 -5.14 12.82
N CYS A 7 -40.89 -6.45 13.07
CA CYS A 7 -39.56 -7.00 13.37
C CYS A 7 -38.78 -7.56 12.16
N SER A 8 -39.39 -7.60 10.97
CA SER A 8 -38.72 -8.24 9.81
C SER A 8 -37.97 -7.30 8.88
N LEU A 9 -37.93 -5.99 9.13
CA LEU A 9 -37.32 -5.02 8.21
C LEU A 9 -35.95 -4.47 8.67
N LEU A 10 -35.42 -4.97 9.78
CA LEU A 10 -34.17 -4.47 10.37
C LEU A 10 -32.93 -5.36 10.12
N LEU A 11 -33.08 -6.41 9.31
CA LEU A 11 -31.99 -7.40 9.12
C LEU A 11 -31.28 -7.34 7.77
N LEU A 12 -31.41 -6.26 7.00
CA LEU A 12 -30.82 -6.17 5.65
C LEU A 12 -29.72 -5.13 5.48
N LEU A 13 -29.08 -4.71 6.57
CA LEU A 13 -27.87 -3.89 6.49
C LEU A 13 -26.63 -4.70 6.87
N MET A 14 -26.45 -5.87 6.28
CA MET A 14 -25.14 -6.48 6.23
C MET A 14 -24.31 -5.72 5.19
N ALA A 15 -23.69 -4.63 5.65
CA ALA A 15 -22.67 -3.96 4.90
C ALA A 15 -21.59 -4.97 4.53
N CYS A 16 -21.39 -5.22 3.24
CA CYS A 16 -20.27 -5.98 2.72
C CYS A 16 -18.98 -5.17 2.95
N SER A 17 -18.48 -5.15 4.19
CA SER A 17 -17.12 -4.72 4.43
C SER A 17 -16.20 -5.84 3.96
N LYS A 18 -15.46 -5.61 2.86
CA LYS A 18 -14.39 -6.51 2.43
C LYS A 18 -13.29 -6.45 3.48
N SER A 19 -13.34 -7.35 4.45
CA SER A 19 -12.27 -7.52 5.42
C SER A 19 -11.02 -8.07 4.73
N LEU A 20 -9.84 -7.67 5.21
CA LEU A 20 -8.59 -8.28 4.79
C LEU A 20 -8.59 -9.76 5.19
N PRO A 21 -7.98 -10.65 4.37
CA PRO A 21 -7.85 -12.05 4.76
C PRO A 21 -7.03 -12.19 6.04
N ALA A 22 -7.24 -13.28 6.76
CA ALA A 22 -6.44 -13.61 7.93
C ALA A 22 -4.98 -13.87 7.51
N ALA A 23 -4.01 -13.36 8.30
CA ALA A 23 -2.60 -13.57 8.04
C ALA A 23 -2.20 -15.05 8.23
N ASP A 24 -1.41 -15.59 7.31
CA ASP A 24 -0.82 -16.93 7.41
C ASP A 24 0.34 -16.88 8.44
N PRO A 25 0.30 -17.67 9.51
CA PRO A 25 1.38 -17.67 10.50
C PRO A 25 2.71 -18.22 9.97
N ALA A 26 2.72 -18.91 8.83
CA ALA A 26 3.94 -19.38 8.18
C ALA A 26 4.62 -18.31 7.32
N LYS A 27 4.00 -17.16 7.15
CA LYS A 27 4.47 -16.08 6.29
C LYS A 27 4.64 -14.77 7.06
N ALA A 28 5.37 -13.84 6.48
CA ALA A 28 5.48 -12.47 6.96
C ALA A 28 4.39 -11.62 6.30
N TRP A 29 3.74 -10.78 7.09
CA TRP A 29 2.71 -9.85 6.61
C TRP A 29 3.26 -8.43 6.60
N ILE A 30 3.07 -7.72 5.49
CA ILE A 30 3.54 -6.35 5.33
C ILE A 30 2.35 -5.45 4.96
N ASP A 31 1.96 -4.57 5.89
CA ASP A 31 0.98 -3.53 5.65
C ASP A 31 1.60 -2.38 4.85
N LEU A 32 0.82 -1.79 3.96
CA LEU A 32 1.22 -0.62 3.20
C LEU A 32 0.65 0.65 3.83
N TYR A 33 1.46 1.70 3.89
CA TYR A 33 1.04 3.00 4.41
C TYR A 33 1.61 4.15 3.58
N THR A 34 0.77 5.11 3.28
CA THR A 34 1.15 6.41 2.72
C THR A 34 0.22 7.49 3.27
N ILE A 35 0.60 8.73 3.11
CA ILE A 35 -0.24 9.86 3.56
C ILE A 35 -1.50 9.99 2.70
N ALA A 36 -2.52 10.64 3.25
CA ALA A 36 -3.75 10.98 2.52
C ALA A 36 -3.43 11.80 1.26
N GLY A 37 -4.16 11.52 0.20
CA GLY A 37 -3.95 12.11 -1.12
C GLY A 37 -3.02 11.30 -2.03
N ASN A 38 -2.16 10.46 -1.46
CA ASN A 38 -1.35 9.51 -2.21
C ASN A 38 -2.08 8.17 -2.36
N GLN A 39 -1.67 7.40 -3.37
CA GLN A 39 -2.07 6.01 -3.54
C GLN A 39 -0.83 5.13 -3.52
N LEU A 40 -0.87 4.08 -2.71
CA LEU A 40 0.21 3.12 -2.60
C LEU A 40 -0.34 1.72 -2.82
N SER A 41 0.27 0.99 -3.73
CA SER A 41 -0.12 -0.39 -4.01
C SER A 41 1.10 -1.31 -4.10
N ALA A 42 0.92 -2.54 -3.61
CA ALA A 42 1.89 -3.61 -3.79
C ALA A 42 1.94 -4.00 -5.27
N LYS A 43 3.14 -4.18 -5.81
CA LYS A 43 3.34 -4.44 -7.24
C LYS A 43 3.97 -5.79 -7.51
N ALA A 44 5.08 -6.11 -6.86
CA ALA A 44 5.83 -7.32 -7.14
C ALA A 44 6.61 -7.81 -5.92
N VAL A 45 6.83 -9.11 -5.87
CA VAL A 45 7.70 -9.79 -4.90
C VAL A 45 8.72 -10.61 -5.69
N ASP A 46 10.01 -10.40 -5.43
CA ASP A 46 11.11 -11.10 -6.10
C ASP A 46 11.01 -11.08 -7.63
N GLY A 47 10.55 -9.94 -8.18
CA GLY A 47 10.38 -9.74 -9.63
C GLY A 47 9.12 -10.34 -10.23
N ARG A 48 8.26 -10.97 -9.43
CA ARG A 48 6.99 -11.54 -9.88
C ARG A 48 5.83 -10.65 -9.48
N ASP A 49 4.89 -10.44 -10.37
CA ASP A 49 3.71 -9.62 -10.10
C ASP A 49 2.93 -10.17 -8.90
N TRP A 50 2.56 -9.24 -8.04
CA TRP A 50 1.75 -9.51 -6.85
C TRP A 50 0.31 -9.07 -7.08
N SER A 51 -0.66 -9.95 -6.86
CA SER A 51 -2.06 -9.71 -7.21
C SER A 51 -2.84 -8.89 -6.20
N GLN A 52 -2.39 -8.84 -4.93
CA GLN A 52 -3.06 -8.11 -3.86
C GLN A 52 -2.42 -6.73 -3.66
N GLY A 53 -3.06 -5.68 -4.17
CA GLY A 53 -2.49 -4.32 -4.12
C GLY A 53 -2.38 -3.70 -2.73
N ARG A 54 -3.03 -4.26 -1.71
CA ARG A 54 -3.20 -3.64 -0.39
C ARG A 54 -2.20 -4.08 0.66
N PHE A 55 -1.54 -5.21 0.47
CA PHE A 55 -0.58 -5.79 1.41
C PHE A 55 0.35 -6.77 0.69
N PHE A 56 1.45 -7.11 1.35
CA PHE A 56 2.26 -8.27 0.96
C PHE A 56 2.14 -9.37 2.02
N GLU A 57 2.15 -10.59 1.57
CA GLU A 57 2.29 -11.78 2.40
C GLU A 57 3.37 -12.65 1.76
N VAL A 58 4.54 -12.74 2.38
CA VAL A 58 5.73 -13.31 1.75
C VAL A 58 6.33 -14.43 2.58
N GLU A 59 7.00 -15.35 1.90
CA GLU A 59 7.80 -16.38 2.55
C GLU A 59 8.92 -15.74 3.37
N PRO A 60 9.31 -16.33 4.52
CA PRO A 60 10.43 -15.84 5.33
C PRO A 60 11.73 -15.78 4.56
N GLY A 61 12.67 -14.98 5.04
CA GLY A 61 14.00 -14.82 4.49
C GLY A 61 14.15 -13.57 3.66
N LYS A 62 15.07 -13.59 2.71
CA LYS A 62 15.37 -12.45 1.84
C LYS A 62 14.30 -12.28 0.77
N ARG A 63 13.73 -11.06 0.70
CA ARG A 63 12.74 -10.70 -0.33
C ARG A 63 13.02 -9.31 -0.87
N ASN A 64 12.72 -9.16 -2.16
CA ASN A 64 12.64 -7.87 -2.83
C ASN A 64 11.16 -7.51 -3.00
N LEU A 65 10.77 -6.33 -2.51
CA LEU A 65 9.40 -5.82 -2.61
C LEU A 65 9.38 -4.61 -3.54
N GLN A 66 8.43 -4.57 -4.46
CA GLN A 66 8.18 -3.40 -5.29
C GLN A 66 6.78 -2.86 -5.04
N VAL A 67 6.69 -1.55 -4.95
CA VAL A 67 5.42 -0.83 -4.78
C VAL A 67 5.27 0.22 -5.87
N ARG A 68 4.01 0.57 -6.12
CA ARG A 68 3.63 1.70 -6.96
C ARG A 68 3.10 2.81 -6.07
N LEU A 69 3.75 3.95 -6.10
CA LEU A 69 3.32 5.16 -5.43
C LEU A 69 2.81 6.15 -6.47
N GLN A 70 1.59 6.65 -6.27
CA GLN A 70 1.00 7.70 -7.09
C GLN A 70 0.70 8.91 -6.23
N PHE A 71 1.08 10.08 -6.70
CA PHE A 71 0.84 11.35 -6.03
C PHE A 71 0.63 12.46 -7.06
N ASP A 72 -0.07 13.49 -6.63
CA ASP A 72 -0.34 14.63 -7.48
C ASP A 72 0.77 15.65 -7.35
N ILE A 73 1.21 16.17 -8.48
CA ILE A 73 2.10 17.31 -8.57
C ILE A 73 1.29 18.49 -9.09
N SER A 74 1.28 19.58 -8.34
CA SER A 74 0.77 20.86 -8.84
C SER A 74 1.63 21.29 -10.02
N GLY A 75 0.97 21.69 -11.12
CA GLY A 75 1.64 22.09 -12.33
C GLY A 75 2.74 23.10 -12.07
N ALA A 76 3.84 22.98 -12.81
CA ALA A 76 4.93 23.93 -12.73
C ALA A 76 4.39 25.34 -12.88
N ALA A 77 4.68 26.18 -11.89
CA ALA A 77 4.34 27.59 -11.93
C ALA A 77 4.78 28.21 -13.27
N GLY A 78 3.85 28.82 -14.01
CA GLY A 78 4.18 29.67 -15.11
C GLY A 78 3.73 29.24 -16.51
N ARG A 79 2.90 28.21 -16.65
CA ARG A 79 2.26 27.93 -17.94
C ARG A 79 0.76 27.96 -17.79
N GLU A 80 0.17 29.03 -18.28
CA GLU A 80 -1.25 29.35 -18.19
C GLU A 80 -2.19 28.40 -18.95
N HIS A 81 -1.73 27.27 -19.45
CA HIS A 81 -2.54 26.44 -20.35
C HIS A 81 -2.84 25.03 -19.88
N SER A 82 -2.44 24.66 -18.67
CA SER A 82 -2.87 23.39 -18.10
C SER A 82 -3.04 23.53 -16.59
N GLY A 83 -4.14 24.14 -16.18
CA GLY A 83 -4.60 24.17 -14.79
C GLY A 83 -4.97 22.77 -14.27
N GLY A 84 -4.33 21.71 -14.74
CA GLY A 84 -4.55 20.33 -14.37
C GLY A 84 -3.56 19.85 -13.34
N ILE A 85 -4.06 19.20 -12.29
CA ILE A 85 -3.26 18.38 -11.39
C ILE A 85 -2.74 17.19 -12.22
N GLN A 86 -1.41 17.01 -12.24
CA GLN A 86 -0.81 15.87 -12.91
C GLN A 86 -0.48 14.80 -11.86
N THR A 87 -0.92 13.59 -12.12
CA THR A 87 -0.55 12.43 -11.31
C THR A 87 0.81 11.90 -11.77
N ARG A 88 1.72 11.76 -10.82
CA ARG A 88 3.01 11.13 -11.04
C ARG A 88 3.02 9.76 -10.41
N THR A 89 3.50 8.78 -11.15
CA THR A 89 3.66 7.39 -10.69
C THR A 89 5.13 7.07 -10.51
N CYS A 90 5.49 6.56 -9.35
CA CYS A 90 6.84 6.07 -9.07
C CYS A 90 6.81 4.58 -8.73
N ILE A 91 7.75 3.83 -9.27
CA ILE A 91 8.02 2.46 -8.87
C ILE A 91 9.20 2.49 -7.92
N LEU A 92 8.99 1.97 -6.72
CA LEU A 92 9.96 1.93 -5.63
C LEU A 92 10.25 0.47 -5.29
N ALA A 93 11.48 0.18 -4.94
CA ALA A 93 11.90 -1.16 -4.55
C ALA A 93 12.66 -1.15 -3.23
N LEU A 94 12.53 -2.23 -2.48
CA LEU A 94 13.19 -2.42 -1.19
C LEU A 94 13.61 -3.87 -1.04
N ASP A 95 14.84 -4.07 -0.58
CA ASP A 95 15.36 -5.38 -0.17
C ASP A 95 15.41 -5.48 1.34
N TYR A 96 15.01 -6.63 1.85
CA TYR A 96 15.18 -6.96 3.27
C TYR A 96 15.51 -8.45 3.41
N ASP A 97 16.51 -8.77 4.24
CA ASP A 97 17.12 -10.10 4.29
C ASP A 97 16.47 -11.05 5.29
N GLN A 98 15.69 -10.53 6.25
CA GLN A 98 15.33 -11.26 7.46
C GLN A 98 13.82 -11.21 7.77
N PHE A 99 12.97 -11.32 6.77
CA PHE A 99 11.53 -11.49 7.02
C PHE A 99 11.30 -12.77 7.81
N GLN A 100 10.52 -12.67 8.90
CA GLN A 100 10.25 -13.76 9.81
C GLN A 100 8.79 -14.19 9.73
N ALA A 101 8.55 -15.50 9.76
CA ALA A 101 7.21 -16.07 9.80
C ALA A 101 6.43 -15.57 11.02
N GLY A 102 5.15 -15.25 10.82
CA GLY A 102 4.26 -14.79 11.89
C GLY A 102 4.49 -13.35 12.32
N GLN A 103 5.46 -12.64 11.75
CA GLN A 103 5.73 -11.24 12.07
C GLN A 103 4.98 -10.29 11.14
N ARG A 104 4.63 -9.14 11.69
CA ARG A 104 3.94 -8.08 10.97
C ARG A 104 4.85 -6.87 10.80
N TYR A 105 4.93 -6.39 9.58
CA TYR A 105 5.77 -5.26 9.18
C TYR A 105 4.90 -4.18 8.58
N ARG A 106 5.47 -2.97 8.47
CA ARG A 106 4.83 -1.86 7.78
C ARG A 106 5.78 -1.24 6.76
N LEU A 107 5.33 -1.16 5.54
CA LEU A 107 6.05 -0.53 4.44
C LEU A 107 5.44 0.86 4.20
N LYS A 108 6.20 1.90 4.51
CA LYS A 108 5.76 3.29 4.31
C LYS A 108 6.43 3.88 3.09
N ALA A 109 5.65 4.57 2.29
CA ALA A 109 6.12 5.30 1.13
C ALA A 109 5.57 6.72 1.12
N GLY A 110 6.29 7.61 0.48
CA GLY A 110 5.90 8.98 0.29
C GLY A 110 6.82 9.66 -0.72
N GLN A 111 6.67 10.97 -0.85
CA GLN A 111 7.52 11.75 -1.73
C GLN A 111 8.08 12.99 -1.01
N VAL A 112 9.25 13.39 -1.46
CA VAL A 112 9.84 14.70 -1.18
C VAL A 112 10.05 15.37 -2.53
N SER A 113 9.36 16.48 -2.78
CA SER A 113 9.27 17.09 -4.10
C SER A 113 8.71 16.08 -5.11
N ARG A 114 9.49 15.67 -6.10
CA ARG A 114 9.07 14.71 -7.14
C ARG A 114 9.70 13.33 -6.97
N ARG A 115 10.40 13.10 -5.86
CA ARG A 115 11.11 11.82 -5.61
C ARG A 115 10.37 11.02 -4.57
N GLY A 116 10.15 9.74 -4.88
CA GLY A 116 9.59 8.78 -3.95
C GLY A 116 10.63 8.22 -2.99
N TRP A 117 10.19 7.92 -1.79
CA TRP A 117 10.97 7.20 -0.78
C TRP A 117 10.18 6.01 -0.25
N LEU A 118 10.89 5.01 0.27
CA LEU A 118 10.32 3.76 0.77
C LEU A 118 11.09 3.29 2.00
N ARG A 119 10.40 2.90 3.06
CA ARG A 119 10.99 2.40 4.30
C ARG A 119 10.19 1.25 4.88
N LEU A 120 10.90 0.25 5.37
CA LEU A 120 10.31 -0.89 6.08
C LEU A 120 10.49 -0.70 7.57
N TYR A 121 9.41 -0.93 8.32
CA TYR A 121 9.37 -0.85 9.78
C TYR A 121 8.91 -2.19 10.37
N ASP A 122 9.44 -2.53 11.54
CA ASP A 122 8.89 -3.61 12.35
C ASP A 122 7.62 -3.16 13.09
N SER A 123 7.02 -4.06 13.87
CA SER A 123 5.82 -3.76 14.65
C SER A 123 6.06 -2.75 15.78
N GLN A 124 7.29 -2.48 16.14
CA GLN A 124 7.70 -1.51 17.18
C GLN A 124 8.06 -0.14 16.59
N GLY A 125 8.02 0.01 15.26
CA GLY A 125 8.32 1.27 14.59
C GLY A 125 9.80 1.49 14.27
N ASN A 126 10.65 0.48 14.42
CA ASN A 126 12.06 0.58 14.05
C ASN A 126 12.23 0.43 12.54
N VAL A 127 13.09 1.26 11.95
CA VAL A 127 13.44 1.17 10.53
C VAL A 127 14.36 -0.02 10.30
N LEU A 128 13.90 -0.98 9.51
CA LEU A 128 14.66 -2.19 9.19
C LEU A 128 15.41 -2.08 7.87
N SER A 129 14.85 -1.37 6.91
CA SER A 129 15.43 -1.23 5.56
C SER A 129 14.90 0.02 4.89
N ARG A 130 15.70 0.55 3.96
CA ARG A 130 15.35 1.69 3.10
C ARG A 130 15.35 1.25 1.66
N GLY A 131 14.32 1.65 0.93
CA GLY A 131 14.21 1.38 -0.49
C GLY A 131 14.78 2.47 -1.36
N LYS A 132 14.63 2.28 -2.64
CA LYS A 132 15.07 3.22 -3.68
C LYS A 132 14.00 3.38 -4.75
N GLN A 133 14.01 4.53 -5.39
CA GLN A 133 13.21 4.79 -6.56
C GLN A 133 13.84 4.12 -7.79
N LEU A 134 13.08 3.30 -8.50
CA LEU A 134 13.52 2.70 -9.75
C LEU A 134 13.24 3.62 -10.93
N ARG A 135 12.01 4.12 -11.01
CA ARG A 135 11.58 5.03 -12.07
C ARG A 135 10.33 5.80 -11.64
N CYS A 136 10.14 6.96 -12.22
CA CYS A 136 8.92 7.74 -12.11
C CYS A 136 8.52 8.27 -13.50
N GLY A 137 7.24 8.52 -13.67
CA GLY A 137 6.68 9.05 -14.89
C GLY A 137 5.18 9.26 -14.82
N ALA A 138 4.56 9.46 -15.97
CA ALA A 138 3.11 9.61 -16.15
C ALA A 138 2.51 8.35 -16.80
N PHE A 139 2.84 7.17 -16.32
CA PHE A 139 2.39 5.88 -16.86
C PHE A 139 1.48 5.12 -15.91
#